data_680e8932cf013ddc5a2f879f3e58881b
#
_entry.id   680e8932cf013ddc5a2f879f3e58881b
#
_cell.length_a   1.000
_cell.length_b   1.000
_cell.length_c   1.000
_cell.angle_alpha   90.00
_cell.angle_beta   90.00
_cell.angle_gamma   90.00
#
_symmetry.space_group_name_H-M   'P 1'
#
loop_
_entity.id
_entity.type
_entity.pdbx_description
1 polymer ?
#
loop_
_entity_poly.entity_id
_entity_poly.type
_entity_poly.pdbx_seq_one_letter_code
_entity_poly.pdbx_strand_id
1 'polypeptide(L)'
;HGGGPQINEMLGKLGIEGEFKGGFRVTTPEVMDVVRMVLFGQVGRGLVNLINSHGPYAVGTSGEDAGLFTATKRLVDIKGELTDIGMVGDIIDVNPAAVMDIVESGRIPVVSTIAPGADGAVYNINADTAAGALAKAVGAERMVILTNVEGLYTDWPSRDSLVSKIECGQLEALLPGLDSGMIPKMESCLNAVRGGVSAAHVIDGRIAHAVLLELLTMGGIGTMVLPDNYKREDYPAGTVFRKDDNA
;
A
#
# COMPACT_ATOMS: atom_id res chain seq x y z
N HIS A 1 -6.35 -2.43 -0.29
CA HIS A 1 -5.93 -3.56 0.55
C HIS A 1 -5.42 -4.71 -0.30
N GLY A 2 -4.47 -5.52 0.25
CA GLY A 2 -4.07 -6.81 -0.29
C GLY A 2 -4.83 -7.98 0.35
N GLY A 3 -4.28 -9.22 0.18
CA GLY A 3 -4.87 -10.44 0.73
C GLY A 3 -4.01 -11.68 0.42
N GLY A 4 -2.69 -11.51 0.39
CA GLY A 4 -1.75 -12.59 0.04
C GLY A 4 -1.96 -13.89 0.82
N PRO A 5 -2.10 -13.87 2.16
CA PRO A 5 -2.37 -15.06 2.95
C PRO A 5 -3.67 -15.76 2.56
N GLN A 6 -4.76 -15.02 2.34
CA GLN A 6 -6.06 -15.56 1.96
C GLN A 6 -6.04 -16.13 0.53
N ILE A 7 -5.28 -15.50 -0.39
CA ILE A 7 -5.06 -16.04 -1.73
C ILE A 7 -4.32 -17.39 -1.62
N ASN A 8 -3.24 -17.48 -0.83
CA ASN A 8 -2.49 -18.73 -0.63
C ASN A 8 -3.38 -19.84 -0.07
N GLU A 9 -4.20 -19.51 0.93
CA GLU A 9 -5.14 -20.47 1.53
C GLU A 9 -6.15 -20.99 0.48
N MET A 10 -6.70 -20.10 -0.34
CA MET A 10 -7.67 -20.48 -1.37
C MET A 10 -7.03 -21.31 -2.48
N LEU A 11 -5.84 -20.92 -2.96
CA LEU A 11 -5.08 -21.73 -3.94
C LEU A 11 -4.82 -23.12 -3.42
N GLY A 12 -4.39 -23.25 -2.14
CA GLY A 12 -4.19 -24.55 -1.50
C GLY A 12 -5.47 -25.38 -1.43
N LYS A 13 -6.63 -24.80 -1.13
CA LYS A 13 -7.94 -25.48 -1.14
C LYS A 13 -8.32 -26.01 -2.52
N LEU A 14 -7.92 -25.28 -3.58
CA LEU A 14 -8.18 -25.64 -4.97
C LEU A 14 -7.13 -26.58 -5.57
N GLY A 15 -6.06 -26.91 -4.82
CA GLY A 15 -4.96 -27.72 -5.30
C GLY A 15 -4.06 -27.02 -6.33
N ILE A 16 -4.08 -25.69 -6.36
CA ILE A 16 -3.27 -24.87 -7.26
C ILE A 16 -2.00 -24.47 -6.51
N GLU A 17 -0.83 -24.79 -7.08
CA GLU A 17 0.45 -24.38 -6.52
C GLU A 17 0.71 -22.89 -6.79
N GLY A 18 1.05 -22.16 -5.73
CA GLY A 18 1.44 -20.76 -5.82
C GLY A 18 2.96 -20.62 -6.01
N GLU A 19 3.38 -19.85 -6.99
CA GLU A 19 4.79 -19.53 -7.24
C GLU A 19 5.07 -18.04 -6.98
N PHE A 20 6.29 -17.71 -6.52
CA PHE A 20 6.77 -16.34 -6.37
C PHE A 20 8.09 -16.16 -7.12
N LYS A 21 8.22 -15.05 -7.85
CA LYS A 21 9.45 -14.63 -8.54
C LYS A 21 9.70 -13.16 -8.28
N GLY A 22 10.91 -12.81 -7.88
CA GLY A 22 11.29 -11.42 -7.59
C GLY A 22 10.39 -10.73 -6.54
N GLY A 23 9.84 -11.48 -5.58
CA GLY A 23 8.93 -10.94 -4.57
C GLY A 23 7.46 -10.81 -5.02
N PHE A 24 7.14 -11.11 -6.27
CA PHE A 24 5.78 -11.06 -6.82
C PHE A 24 5.22 -12.46 -7.03
N ARG A 25 3.89 -12.59 -6.86
CA ARG A 25 3.18 -13.83 -7.17
C ARG A 25 3.11 -14.02 -8.69
N VAL A 26 3.60 -15.13 -9.20
CA VAL A 26 3.32 -15.54 -10.58
C VAL A 26 1.82 -15.73 -10.71
N THR A 27 1.18 -14.98 -11.60
CA THR A 27 -0.27 -14.93 -11.71
C THR A 27 -0.71 -15.41 -13.09
N THR A 28 -1.01 -16.71 -13.21
CA THR A 28 -1.62 -17.29 -14.40
C THR A 28 -3.09 -16.84 -14.50
N PRO A 29 -3.78 -17.03 -15.65
CA PRO A 29 -5.20 -16.73 -15.74
C PRO A 29 -6.05 -17.42 -14.66
N GLU A 30 -5.77 -18.68 -14.36
CA GLU A 30 -6.45 -19.43 -13.30
C GLU A 30 -6.18 -18.84 -11.90
N VAL A 31 -4.94 -18.46 -11.62
CA VAL A 31 -4.57 -17.77 -10.38
C VAL A 31 -5.23 -16.39 -10.30
N MET A 32 -5.38 -15.68 -11.43
CA MET A 32 -6.03 -14.37 -11.46
C MET A 32 -7.51 -14.45 -11.10
N ASP A 33 -8.22 -15.48 -11.52
CA ASP A 33 -9.61 -15.71 -11.12
C ASP A 33 -9.72 -15.90 -9.60
N VAL A 34 -8.82 -16.66 -9.00
CA VAL A 34 -8.74 -16.81 -7.54
C VAL A 34 -8.41 -15.48 -6.86
N VAL A 35 -7.45 -14.71 -7.38
CA VAL A 35 -7.10 -13.38 -6.87
C VAL A 35 -8.31 -12.45 -6.85
N ARG A 36 -9.09 -12.38 -7.94
CA ARG A 36 -10.31 -11.57 -8.02
C ARG A 36 -11.36 -12.01 -6.99
N MET A 37 -11.66 -13.31 -6.93
CA MET A 37 -12.61 -13.86 -5.96
C MET A 37 -12.21 -13.55 -4.52
N VAL A 38 -10.94 -13.74 -4.17
CA VAL A 38 -10.46 -13.58 -2.80
C VAL A 38 -10.35 -12.10 -2.43
N LEU A 39 -9.71 -11.28 -3.26
CA LEU A 39 -9.53 -9.87 -2.90
C LEU A 39 -10.86 -9.14 -2.80
N PHE A 40 -11.71 -9.23 -3.82
CA PHE A 40 -12.99 -8.52 -3.81
C PHE A 40 -14.04 -9.20 -2.93
N GLY A 41 -14.25 -10.52 -3.12
CA GLY A 41 -15.34 -11.25 -2.49
C GLY A 41 -15.09 -11.62 -1.02
N GLN A 42 -13.88 -12.01 -0.67
CA GLN A 42 -13.57 -12.46 0.70
C GLN A 42 -12.97 -11.34 1.54
N VAL A 43 -11.80 -10.80 1.15
CA VAL A 43 -11.08 -9.81 1.96
C VAL A 43 -11.82 -8.47 1.96
N GLY A 44 -12.16 -7.94 0.79
CA GLY A 44 -12.86 -6.66 0.66
C GLY A 44 -14.21 -6.68 1.38
N ARG A 45 -15.01 -7.74 1.22
CA ARG A 45 -16.30 -7.87 1.94
C ARG A 45 -16.11 -8.02 3.44
N GLY A 46 -15.06 -8.73 3.88
CA GLY A 46 -14.71 -8.83 5.29
C GLY A 46 -14.40 -7.46 5.91
N LEU A 47 -13.55 -6.66 5.26
CA LEU A 47 -13.22 -5.30 5.71
C LEU A 47 -14.44 -4.38 5.73
N VAL A 48 -15.25 -4.38 4.66
CA VAL A 48 -16.50 -3.61 4.62
C VAL A 48 -17.42 -3.99 5.77
N ASN A 49 -17.58 -5.28 6.04
CA ASN A 49 -18.42 -5.74 7.15
C ASN A 49 -17.90 -5.29 8.52
N LEU A 50 -16.58 -5.37 8.74
CA LEU A 50 -15.96 -4.91 9.98
C LEU A 50 -16.18 -3.41 10.21
N ILE A 51 -15.97 -2.58 9.19
CA ILE A 51 -16.20 -1.14 9.29
C ILE A 51 -17.71 -0.86 9.50
N ASN A 52 -18.57 -1.54 8.76
CA ASN A 52 -20.02 -1.33 8.81
C ASN A 52 -20.67 -1.90 10.07
N SER A 53 -19.97 -2.67 10.89
CA SER A 53 -20.45 -3.03 12.24
C SER A 53 -20.55 -1.82 13.18
N HIS A 54 -19.88 -0.70 12.85
CA HIS A 54 -19.93 0.56 13.57
C HIS A 54 -20.89 1.59 12.95
N GLY A 55 -21.51 1.29 11.81
CA GLY A 55 -22.42 2.17 11.07
C GLY A 55 -22.24 2.01 9.56
N PRO A 56 -23.13 2.53 8.72
CA PRO A 56 -23.11 2.34 7.27
C PRO A 56 -22.02 3.21 6.60
N TYR A 57 -20.75 2.98 6.94
CA TYR A 57 -19.65 3.84 6.53
C TYR A 57 -18.90 3.34 5.28
N ALA A 58 -18.71 2.04 5.11
CA ALA A 58 -17.83 1.51 4.07
C ALA A 58 -18.59 1.08 2.81
N VAL A 59 -17.96 1.35 1.67
CA VAL A 59 -18.35 0.86 0.33
C VAL A 59 -17.17 0.12 -0.26
N GLY A 60 -17.38 -1.14 -0.65
CA GLY A 60 -16.33 -1.92 -1.34
C GLY A 60 -16.35 -1.67 -2.84
N THR A 61 -15.18 -1.51 -3.40
CA THR A 61 -14.92 -1.31 -4.82
C THR A 61 -13.63 -2.01 -5.24
N SER A 62 -13.36 -2.03 -6.52
CA SER A 62 -12.16 -2.60 -7.13
C SER A 62 -11.49 -1.55 -8.00
N GLY A 63 -10.21 -1.70 -8.27
CA GLY A 63 -9.55 -0.87 -9.27
C GLY A 63 -10.11 -1.02 -10.68
N GLU A 64 -10.93 -2.05 -10.92
CA GLU A 64 -11.69 -2.23 -12.18
C GLU A 64 -12.90 -1.30 -12.27
N ASP A 65 -13.45 -0.83 -11.12
CA ASP A 65 -14.70 -0.09 -11.10
C ASP A 65 -14.51 1.36 -11.54
N ALA A 66 -15.40 1.84 -12.41
CA ALA A 66 -15.44 3.22 -12.92
C ALA A 66 -14.09 3.71 -13.49
N GLY A 67 -13.25 2.79 -13.98
CA GLY A 67 -11.92 3.13 -14.50
C GLY A 67 -10.98 3.69 -13.44
N LEU A 68 -11.11 3.27 -12.17
CA LEU A 68 -10.30 3.75 -11.05
C LEU A 68 -8.80 3.59 -11.33
N PHE A 69 -8.38 2.38 -11.77
CA PHE A 69 -6.98 2.12 -12.13
C PHE A 69 -6.86 1.71 -13.59
N THR A 70 -5.79 2.12 -14.24
CA THR A 70 -5.30 1.55 -15.50
C THR A 70 -3.91 0.98 -15.26
N ALA A 71 -3.68 -0.25 -15.70
CA ALA A 71 -2.43 -0.95 -15.49
C ALA A 71 -1.71 -1.29 -16.80
N THR A 72 -0.43 -1.56 -16.68
CA THR A 72 0.38 -2.21 -17.71
C THR A 72 1.04 -3.44 -17.14
N LYS A 73 1.37 -4.41 -18.00
CA LYS A 73 2.03 -5.64 -17.59
C LYS A 73 3.38 -5.35 -16.95
N ARG A 74 3.65 -6.00 -15.80
CA ARG A 74 4.94 -5.96 -15.14
C ARG A 74 5.82 -7.11 -15.60
N LEU A 75 7.08 -6.80 -15.92
CA LEU A 75 8.18 -7.75 -16.02
C LEU A 75 9.09 -7.59 -14.80
N VAL A 76 9.64 -8.68 -14.31
CA VAL A 76 10.53 -8.66 -13.14
C VAL A 76 11.94 -9.03 -13.56
N ASP A 77 12.93 -8.24 -13.16
CA ASP A 77 14.33 -8.58 -13.35
C ASP A 77 14.75 -9.69 -12.39
N ILE A 78 15.15 -10.82 -12.95
CA ILE A 78 15.69 -11.95 -12.20
C ILE A 78 17.11 -12.20 -12.70
N LYS A 79 18.08 -11.74 -11.94
CA LYS A 79 19.53 -11.89 -12.25
C LYS A 79 19.93 -11.32 -13.63
N GLY A 80 19.36 -10.17 -14.00
CA GLY A 80 19.63 -9.47 -15.24
C GLY A 80 18.76 -9.92 -16.44
N GLU A 81 17.77 -10.81 -16.21
CA GLU A 81 16.82 -11.25 -17.24
C GLU A 81 15.40 -10.77 -16.90
N LEU A 82 14.76 -10.02 -17.80
CA LEU A 82 13.37 -9.61 -17.66
C LEU A 82 12.43 -10.80 -17.86
N THR A 83 11.79 -11.22 -16.78
CA THR A 83 10.95 -12.41 -16.72
C THR A 83 9.48 -12.03 -16.70
N ASP A 84 8.68 -12.66 -17.55
CA ASP A 84 7.21 -12.58 -17.49
C ASP A 84 6.68 -13.41 -16.32
N ILE A 85 5.90 -12.78 -15.45
CA ILE A 85 5.28 -13.39 -14.28
C ILE A 85 3.75 -13.48 -14.41
N GLY A 86 3.24 -13.40 -15.64
CA GLY A 86 1.84 -13.55 -15.98
C GLY A 86 1.04 -12.26 -15.79
N MET A 87 -0.14 -12.36 -15.18
CA MET A 87 -1.10 -11.26 -15.01
C MET A 87 -0.76 -10.43 -13.76
N VAL A 88 0.44 -9.88 -13.72
CA VAL A 88 0.89 -8.92 -12.71
C VAL A 88 1.15 -7.59 -13.39
N GLY A 89 0.71 -6.49 -12.78
CA GLY A 89 0.79 -5.18 -13.41
C GLY A 89 1.28 -4.08 -12.50
N ASP A 90 1.62 -2.97 -13.14
CA ASP A 90 1.89 -1.67 -12.54
C ASP A 90 0.81 -0.68 -12.92
N ILE A 91 0.40 0.15 -11.98
CA ILE A 91 -0.56 1.23 -12.25
C ILE A 91 0.16 2.33 -13.04
N ILE A 92 -0.44 2.70 -14.17
CA ILE A 92 0.03 3.78 -15.04
C ILE A 92 -0.87 5.01 -14.99
N ASP A 93 -2.14 4.83 -14.59
CA ASP A 93 -3.10 5.93 -14.44
C ASP A 93 -4.10 5.61 -13.33
N VAL A 94 -4.60 6.68 -12.67
CA VAL A 94 -5.61 6.62 -11.63
C VAL A 94 -6.67 7.67 -11.88
N ASN A 95 -7.93 7.25 -11.99
CA ASN A 95 -9.09 8.15 -12.02
C ASN A 95 -9.62 8.38 -10.58
N PRO A 96 -9.22 9.46 -9.89
CA PRO A 96 -9.63 9.68 -8.50
C PRO A 96 -11.14 9.90 -8.34
N ALA A 97 -11.86 10.35 -9.37
CA ALA A 97 -13.30 10.60 -9.30
C ALA A 97 -14.06 9.34 -8.85
N ALA A 98 -13.62 8.14 -9.29
CA ALA A 98 -14.23 6.87 -8.93
C ALA A 98 -14.33 6.61 -7.41
N VAL A 99 -13.37 7.13 -6.63
CA VAL A 99 -13.38 7.00 -5.15
C VAL A 99 -13.81 8.30 -4.47
N MET A 100 -13.56 9.46 -5.07
CA MET A 100 -13.96 10.75 -4.50
C MET A 100 -15.49 10.89 -4.40
N ASP A 101 -16.26 10.40 -5.35
CA ASP A 101 -17.73 10.32 -5.28
C ASP A 101 -18.20 9.57 -4.03
N ILE A 102 -17.51 8.49 -3.66
CA ILE A 102 -17.77 7.72 -2.44
C ILE A 102 -17.43 8.55 -1.19
N VAL A 103 -16.27 9.18 -1.18
CA VAL A 103 -15.80 10.03 -0.06
C VAL A 103 -16.72 11.23 0.14
N GLU A 104 -17.11 11.94 -0.93
CA GLU A 104 -18.01 13.09 -0.87
C GLU A 104 -19.42 12.72 -0.39
N SER A 105 -19.84 11.47 -0.60
CA SER A 105 -21.07 10.93 0.01
C SER A 105 -20.93 10.61 1.51
N GLY A 106 -19.79 10.90 2.14
CA GLY A 106 -19.50 10.61 3.54
C GLY A 106 -19.17 9.14 3.82
N ARG A 107 -18.68 8.41 2.80
CA ARG A 107 -18.38 6.98 2.89
C ARG A 107 -16.87 6.71 2.74
N ILE A 108 -16.48 5.53 3.19
CA ILE A 108 -15.09 5.03 3.14
C ILE A 108 -14.97 4.03 2.00
N PRO A 109 -14.25 4.33 0.90
CA PRO A 109 -13.99 3.36 -0.15
C PRO A 109 -13.01 2.29 0.35
N VAL A 110 -13.36 1.02 0.18
CA VAL A 110 -12.50 -0.14 0.44
C VAL A 110 -12.14 -0.75 -0.90
N VAL A 111 -10.90 -0.53 -1.33
CA VAL A 111 -10.46 -0.82 -2.71
C VAL A 111 -9.64 -2.11 -2.76
N SER A 112 -10.06 -3.06 -3.58
CA SER A 112 -9.24 -4.23 -3.95
C SER A 112 -8.31 -3.89 -5.12
N THR A 113 -7.07 -4.40 -5.06
CA THR A 113 -5.97 -4.00 -5.93
C THR A 113 -5.88 -4.86 -7.19
N ILE A 114 -6.91 -4.74 -8.02
CA ILE A 114 -7.07 -5.38 -9.32
C ILE A 114 -7.28 -4.27 -10.33
N ALA A 115 -6.60 -4.30 -11.47
CA ALA A 115 -6.67 -3.24 -12.45
C ALA A 115 -6.74 -3.77 -13.88
N PRO A 116 -7.62 -3.22 -14.74
CA PRO A 116 -7.60 -3.51 -16.16
C PRO A 116 -6.40 -2.85 -16.85
N GLY A 117 -5.87 -3.51 -17.86
CA GLY A 117 -4.88 -2.95 -18.76
C GLY A 117 -5.50 -2.48 -20.07
N ALA A 118 -4.78 -1.60 -20.78
CA ALA A 118 -5.18 -1.14 -22.12
C ALA A 118 -5.21 -2.27 -23.16
N ASP A 119 -4.55 -3.39 -22.87
CA ASP A 119 -4.54 -4.61 -23.69
C ASP A 119 -5.77 -5.52 -23.45
N GLY A 120 -6.69 -5.11 -22.58
CA GLY A 120 -7.89 -5.88 -22.22
C GLY A 120 -7.63 -6.99 -21.19
N ALA A 121 -6.40 -7.18 -20.73
CA ALA A 121 -6.11 -8.08 -19.62
C ALA A 121 -6.44 -7.43 -18.27
N VAL A 122 -6.57 -8.24 -17.23
CA VAL A 122 -6.75 -7.78 -15.85
C VAL A 122 -5.54 -8.20 -15.03
N TYR A 123 -5.01 -7.29 -14.24
CA TYR A 123 -3.75 -7.48 -13.53
C TYR A 123 -3.94 -7.48 -12.01
N ASN A 124 -3.22 -8.37 -11.36
CA ASN A 124 -2.99 -8.37 -9.92
C ASN A 124 -1.95 -7.28 -9.60
N ILE A 125 -2.32 -6.30 -8.78
CA ILE A 125 -1.48 -5.16 -8.42
C ILE A 125 -0.99 -5.30 -6.98
N ASN A 126 0.27 -4.95 -6.75
CA ASN A 126 0.79 -4.85 -5.38
C ASN A 126 0.00 -3.79 -4.58
N ALA A 127 -0.45 -4.15 -3.38
CA ALA A 127 -1.31 -3.28 -2.58
C ALA A 127 -0.62 -2.00 -2.10
N ASP A 128 0.67 -2.07 -1.79
CA ASP A 128 1.44 -0.90 -1.35
C ASP A 128 1.59 0.08 -2.52
N THR A 129 1.91 -0.43 -3.73
CA THR A 129 2.01 0.36 -4.96
C THR A 129 0.67 1.02 -5.31
N ALA A 130 -0.43 0.27 -5.21
CA ALA A 130 -1.76 0.81 -5.46
C ALA A 130 -2.15 1.89 -4.45
N ALA A 131 -1.81 1.70 -3.17
CA ALA A 131 -2.06 2.69 -2.13
C ALA A 131 -1.30 4.00 -2.39
N GLY A 132 -0.03 3.91 -2.78
CA GLY A 132 0.78 5.08 -3.12
C GLY A 132 0.24 5.85 -4.34
N ALA A 133 -0.12 5.13 -5.40
CA ALA A 133 -0.70 5.73 -6.60
C ALA A 133 -2.04 6.42 -6.30
N LEU A 134 -2.91 5.76 -5.53
CA LEU A 134 -4.19 6.31 -5.12
C LEU A 134 -4.02 7.53 -4.20
N ALA A 135 -3.16 7.45 -3.18
CA ALA A 135 -2.91 8.55 -2.25
C ALA A 135 -2.46 9.82 -2.98
N LYS A 136 -1.55 9.67 -3.95
CA LYS A 136 -1.12 10.77 -4.83
C LYS A 136 -2.28 11.34 -5.65
N ALA A 137 -3.09 10.48 -6.28
CA ALA A 137 -4.15 10.91 -7.19
C ALA A 137 -5.31 11.63 -6.48
N VAL A 138 -5.66 11.22 -5.25
CA VAL A 138 -6.69 11.88 -4.44
C VAL A 138 -6.17 13.09 -3.67
N GLY A 139 -4.88 13.42 -3.76
CA GLY A 139 -4.27 14.49 -2.97
C GLY A 139 -4.36 14.22 -1.46
N ALA A 140 -4.10 12.97 -1.05
CA ALA A 140 -4.19 12.59 0.35
C ALA A 140 -3.22 13.40 1.22
N GLU A 141 -3.68 13.85 2.38
CA GLU A 141 -2.82 14.51 3.35
C GLU A 141 -1.77 13.52 3.91
N ARG A 142 -2.19 12.29 4.15
CA ARG A 142 -1.33 11.23 4.69
C ARG A 142 -1.61 9.88 4.05
N MET A 143 -0.56 9.08 3.91
CA MET A 143 -0.67 7.67 3.58
C MET A 143 -0.20 6.83 4.76
N VAL A 144 -0.92 5.76 5.10
CA VAL A 144 -0.53 4.84 6.18
C VAL A 144 -0.53 3.41 5.67
N ILE A 145 0.63 2.77 5.66
CA ILE A 145 0.80 1.36 5.35
C ILE A 145 0.78 0.55 6.64
N LEU A 146 -0.23 -0.30 6.78
CA LEU A 146 -0.34 -1.28 7.86
C LEU A 146 0.34 -2.57 7.43
N THR A 147 1.36 -2.97 8.16
CA THR A 147 2.17 -4.17 7.88
C THR A 147 2.33 -5.04 9.13
N ASN A 148 3.20 -6.03 9.11
CA ASN A 148 3.52 -6.92 10.22
C ASN A 148 4.89 -6.65 10.85
N VAL A 149 5.46 -5.47 10.59
CA VAL A 149 6.69 -4.97 11.20
C VAL A 149 6.46 -3.56 11.72
N GLU A 150 7.21 -3.16 12.73
CA GLU A 150 7.03 -1.87 13.42
C GLU A 150 7.36 -0.67 12.52
N GLY A 151 8.27 -0.84 11.54
CA GLY A 151 8.69 0.19 10.61
C GLY A 151 9.99 -0.17 9.90
N LEU A 152 10.75 0.83 9.46
CA LEU A 152 12.05 0.70 8.83
C LEU A 152 13.13 0.56 9.91
N TYR A 153 14.05 -0.39 9.72
CA TYR A 153 15.23 -0.59 10.55
C TYR A 153 16.49 -0.38 9.72
N THR A 154 17.49 0.33 10.27
CA THR A 154 18.79 0.50 9.61
C THR A 154 19.71 -0.70 9.82
N ASP A 155 19.47 -1.50 10.87
CA ASP A 155 20.27 -2.70 11.21
C ASP A 155 19.34 -3.78 11.80
N TRP A 156 18.64 -4.52 10.93
CA TRP A 156 17.81 -5.64 11.35
C TRP A 156 18.68 -6.85 11.77
N PRO A 157 18.44 -7.53 12.93
CA PRO A 157 17.25 -7.45 13.78
C PRO A 157 17.36 -6.55 15.02
N SER A 158 18.31 -5.60 15.06
CA SER A 158 18.43 -4.66 16.17
C SER A 158 17.22 -3.74 16.25
N ARG A 159 16.39 -3.90 17.30
CA ARG A 159 15.19 -3.09 17.49
C ARG A 159 15.47 -1.63 17.80
N ASP A 160 16.64 -1.34 18.37
CA ASP A 160 17.09 0.01 18.66
C ASP A 160 17.43 0.82 17.39
N SER A 161 17.52 0.14 16.24
CA SER A 161 17.77 0.76 14.93
C SER A 161 16.48 1.16 14.19
N LEU A 162 15.31 1.15 14.86
CA LEU A 162 14.05 1.60 14.27
C LEU A 162 14.14 3.09 13.92
N VAL A 163 13.92 3.37 12.64
CA VAL A 163 13.89 4.74 12.11
C VAL A 163 12.51 5.33 12.35
N SER A 164 12.39 6.26 13.28
CA SER A 164 11.10 6.90 13.56
C SER A 164 10.70 7.88 12.47
N LYS A 165 11.66 8.55 11.81
CA LYS A 165 11.44 9.56 10.78
C LYS A 165 12.58 9.53 9.77
N ILE A 166 12.26 9.72 8.49
CA ILE A 166 13.24 9.75 7.40
C ILE A 166 12.76 10.67 6.27
N GLU A 167 13.67 11.46 5.69
CA GLU A 167 13.40 12.25 4.49
C GLU A 167 13.53 11.42 3.22
N CYS A 168 12.87 11.86 2.13
CA CYS A 168 12.86 11.14 0.86
C CYS A 168 14.25 10.84 0.31
N GLY A 169 15.18 11.81 0.34
CA GLY A 169 16.54 11.60 -0.16
C GLY A 169 17.34 10.59 0.67
N GLN A 170 17.15 10.59 2.00
CA GLN A 170 17.75 9.59 2.90
C GLN A 170 17.18 8.19 2.64
N LEU A 171 15.85 8.10 2.48
CA LEU A 171 15.19 6.84 2.19
C LEU A 171 15.65 6.25 0.87
N GLU A 172 15.76 7.07 -0.19
CA GLU A 172 16.23 6.63 -1.51
C GLU A 172 17.65 6.04 -1.45
N ALA A 173 18.53 6.61 -0.63
CA ALA A 173 19.86 6.08 -0.43
C ALA A 173 19.88 4.72 0.31
N LEU A 174 18.87 4.44 1.14
CA LEU A 174 18.76 3.17 1.88
C LEU A 174 18.09 2.06 1.08
N LEU A 175 17.24 2.37 0.09
CA LEU A 175 16.45 1.38 -0.67
C LEU A 175 17.27 0.18 -1.17
N PRO A 176 18.48 0.35 -1.76
CA PRO A 176 19.24 -0.78 -2.29
C PRO A 176 19.70 -1.81 -1.23
N GLY A 177 19.70 -1.42 0.05
CA GLY A 177 20.11 -2.27 1.17
C GLY A 177 18.96 -2.94 1.90
N LEU A 178 17.71 -2.66 1.53
CA LEU A 178 16.54 -3.19 2.21
C LEU A 178 16.18 -4.60 1.72
N ASP A 179 15.49 -5.35 2.59
CA ASP A 179 14.94 -6.64 2.20
C ASP A 179 13.79 -6.51 1.17
N SER A 180 13.56 -7.58 0.42
CA SER A 180 12.59 -7.61 -0.69
C SER A 180 11.14 -7.35 -0.25
N GLY A 181 10.80 -7.56 1.02
CA GLY A 181 9.46 -7.29 1.55
C GLY A 181 9.27 -5.81 1.95
N MET A 182 10.37 -5.12 2.32
CA MET A 182 10.34 -3.72 2.72
C MET A 182 10.44 -2.77 1.53
N ILE A 183 11.21 -3.13 0.50
CA ILE A 183 11.41 -2.30 -0.70
C ILE A 183 10.09 -1.76 -1.29
N PRO A 184 9.08 -2.58 -1.62
CA PRO A 184 7.84 -2.07 -2.23
C PRO A 184 7.09 -1.07 -1.34
N LYS A 185 7.16 -1.25 -0.01
CA LYS A 185 6.53 -0.36 0.96
C LYS A 185 7.21 1.00 1.00
N MET A 186 8.54 1.00 1.08
CA MET A 186 9.33 2.22 1.13
C MET A 186 9.33 2.97 -0.20
N GLU A 187 9.38 2.27 -1.33
CA GLU A 187 9.20 2.87 -2.66
C GLU A 187 7.83 3.52 -2.80
N SER A 188 6.77 2.87 -2.28
CA SER A 188 5.42 3.40 -2.31
C SER A 188 5.30 4.68 -1.46
N CYS A 189 5.90 4.69 -0.27
CA CYS A 189 5.97 5.88 0.58
C CYS A 189 6.73 7.01 -0.12
N LEU A 190 7.90 6.71 -0.66
CA LEU A 190 8.74 7.67 -1.40
C LEU A 190 7.98 8.30 -2.57
N ASN A 191 7.34 7.47 -3.39
CA ASN A 191 6.57 7.91 -4.55
C ASN A 191 5.35 8.75 -4.17
N ALA A 192 4.65 8.38 -3.09
CA ALA A 192 3.51 9.14 -2.58
C ALA A 192 3.93 10.52 -2.10
N VAL A 193 4.98 10.61 -1.26
CA VAL A 193 5.47 11.88 -0.71
C VAL A 193 6.03 12.77 -1.80
N ARG A 194 6.86 12.26 -2.72
CA ARG A 194 7.32 13.01 -3.89
C ARG A 194 6.18 13.44 -4.82
N GLY A 195 5.07 12.71 -4.80
CA GLY A 195 3.85 13.02 -5.53
C GLY A 195 2.94 14.06 -4.86
N GLY A 196 3.33 14.62 -3.70
CA GLY A 196 2.59 15.68 -3.01
C GLY A 196 1.83 15.25 -1.76
N VAL A 197 1.88 13.97 -1.36
CA VAL A 197 1.36 13.54 -0.05
C VAL A 197 2.27 14.09 1.04
N SER A 198 1.72 14.76 2.06
CA SER A 198 2.51 15.48 3.07
C SER A 198 3.38 14.55 3.92
N ALA A 199 2.90 13.34 4.24
CA ALA A 199 3.69 12.32 4.91
C ALA A 199 3.14 10.92 4.60
N ALA A 200 4.05 9.93 4.60
CA ALA A 200 3.68 8.53 4.51
C ALA A 200 4.21 7.76 5.72
N HIS A 201 3.42 6.81 6.23
CA HIS A 201 3.72 6.09 7.45
C HIS A 201 3.73 4.59 7.20
N VAL A 202 4.66 3.88 7.84
CA VAL A 202 4.68 2.40 7.89
C VAL A 202 4.63 1.97 9.35
N ILE A 203 3.61 1.20 9.71
CA ILE A 203 3.32 0.83 11.10
C ILE A 203 2.92 -0.64 11.21
N ASP A 204 3.11 -1.23 12.39
CA ASP A 204 2.59 -2.57 12.70
C ASP A 204 1.08 -2.53 12.92
N GLY A 205 0.33 -3.02 11.93
CA GLY A 205 -1.14 -3.08 11.98
C GLY A 205 -1.71 -4.09 12.99
N ARG A 206 -0.87 -4.90 13.64
CA ARG A 206 -1.30 -5.85 14.69
C ARG A 206 -1.44 -5.20 16.07
N ILE A 207 -0.87 -3.99 16.22
CA ILE A 207 -0.99 -3.21 17.45
C ILE A 207 -2.39 -2.62 17.50
N ALA A 208 -3.08 -2.80 18.63
CA ALA A 208 -4.40 -2.20 18.84
C ALA A 208 -4.31 -0.67 18.76
N HIS A 209 -5.22 -0.06 18.00
CA HIS A 209 -5.27 1.38 17.77
C HIS A 209 -4.02 1.99 17.08
N ALA A 210 -3.25 1.17 16.36
CA ALA A 210 -1.99 1.57 15.73
C ALA A 210 -2.08 2.90 14.95
N VAL A 211 -3.13 3.08 14.14
CA VAL A 211 -3.34 4.30 13.35
C VAL A 211 -3.52 5.52 14.26
N LEU A 212 -4.29 5.40 15.34
CA LEU A 212 -4.50 6.50 16.30
C LEU A 212 -3.19 6.83 17.03
N LEU A 213 -2.45 5.81 17.46
CA LEU A 213 -1.17 6.00 18.12
C LEU A 213 -0.15 6.68 17.21
N GLU A 214 -0.08 6.28 15.93
CA GLU A 214 0.84 6.90 14.97
C GLU A 214 0.46 8.35 14.65
N LEU A 215 -0.81 8.61 14.36
CA LEU A 215 -1.24 9.91 13.84
C LEU A 215 -1.56 10.95 14.91
N LEU A 216 -1.91 10.53 16.15
CA LEU A 216 -2.40 11.42 17.19
C LEU A 216 -1.47 11.52 18.40
N THR A 217 -0.34 10.82 18.43
CA THR A 217 0.64 10.94 19.52
C THR A 217 1.96 11.51 19.03
N MET A 218 2.63 12.28 19.88
CA MET A 218 3.93 12.88 19.56
C MET A 218 5.06 11.86 19.32
N GLY A 219 4.94 10.66 19.88
CA GLY A 219 5.96 9.60 19.74
C GLY A 219 5.81 8.78 18.45
N GLY A 220 4.58 8.68 17.91
CA GLY A 220 4.27 7.69 16.88
C GLY A 220 4.66 6.27 17.31
N ILE A 221 4.49 5.28 16.46
CA ILE A 221 4.88 3.89 16.73
C ILE A 221 5.64 3.22 15.58
N GLY A 222 5.73 3.88 14.44
CA GLY A 222 6.33 3.33 13.22
C GLY A 222 7.38 4.25 12.58
N THR A 223 7.50 4.20 11.28
CA THR A 223 8.36 5.07 10.48
C THR A 223 7.53 6.08 9.70
N MET A 224 7.87 7.37 9.82
CA MET A 224 7.28 8.45 9.04
C MET A 224 8.27 8.90 7.95
N VAL A 225 7.82 8.89 6.69
CA VAL A 225 8.56 9.40 5.53
C VAL A 225 8.06 10.80 5.21
N LEU A 226 8.97 11.74 5.05
CA LEU A 226 8.73 13.17 4.87
C LEU A 226 9.39 13.71 3.60
N PRO A 227 8.92 14.84 3.04
CA PRO A 227 9.61 15.55 1.98
C PRO A 227 11.03 15.96 2.41
N ASP A 228 11.91 16.13 1.43
CA ASP A 228 13.25 16.67 1.69
C ASP A 228 13.15 18.10 2.23
N ASN A 229 13.97 18.42 3.22
CA ASN A 229 14.00 19.74 3.89
C ASN A 229 12.64 20.18 4.46
N TYR A 230 11.83 19.23 4.94
CA TYR A 230 10.55 19.55 5.55
C TYR A 230 10.73 20.54 6.73
N LYS A 231 9.73 21.41 6.90
CA LYS A 231 9.64 22.30 8.07
C LYS A 231 8.31 22.12 8.75
N ARG A 232 8.31 22.17 10.08
CA ARG A 232 7.08 22.02 10.88
C ARG A 232 6.01 23.04 10.52
N GLU A 233 6.40 24.23 10.15
CA GLU A 233 5.53 25.34 9.73
C GLU A 233 4.81 25.10 8.40
N ASP A 234 5.31 24.14 7.58
CA ASP A 234 4.72 23.76 6.29
C ASP A 234 3.48 22.86 6.45
N TYR A 235 3.15 22.47 7.68
CA TYR A 235 2.04 21.55 7.97
C TYR A 235 0.86 22.26 8.64
N PRO A 236 -0.38 21.79 8.41
CA PRO A 236 -1.56 22.35 9.03
C PRO A 236 -1.45 22.44 10.56
N ALA A 237 -2.04 23.49 11.13
CA ALA A 237 -2.12 23.63 12.59
C ALA A 237 -2.84 22.41 13.20
N GLY A 238 -2.19 21.79 14.19
CA GLY A 238 -2.69 20.56 14.82
C GLY A 238 -2.02 19.28 14.31
N THR A 239 -1.16 19.35 13.27
CA THR A 239 -0.33 18.21 12.88
C THR A 239 0.56 17.79 14.05
N VAL A 240 0.48 16.52 14.45
CA VAL A 240 1.29 15.98 15.54
C VAL A 240 2.63 15.50 14.98
N PHE A 241 3.72 16.06 15.48
CA PHE A 241 5.09 15.68 15.14
C PHE A 241 5.73 14.90 16.29
N ARG A 242 6.74 14.08 15.98
CA ARG A 242 7.50 13.34 16.98
C ARG A 242 8.40 14.26 17.80
N LYS A 243 8.72 13.80 19.02
CA LYS A 243 9.43 14.59 20.03
C LYS A 243 10.80 15.10 19.60
N ASP A 244 11.43 14.43 18.64
CA ASP A 244 12.78 14.72 18.12
C ASP A 244 12.81 15.87 17.10
N ASP A 245 11.65 16.44 16.75
CA ASP A 245 11.54 17.54 15.77
C ASP A 245 11.92 18.93 16.37
N ASN A 246 12.39 18.97 17.62
CA ASN A 246 12.75 20.20 18.32
C ASN A 246 14.26 20.33 18.58
N ALA A 247 15.12 19.57 17.87
CA ALA A 247 16.57 19.66 17.99
C ALA A 247 17.18 20.46 16.84
#